data_c5576b31ad61df7bbb0b55ffbae3cdb5
#
_entry.id   c5576b31ad61df7bbb0b55ffbae3cdb5
#
_cell.length_a   1.000
_cell.length_b   1.000
_cell.length_c   1.000
_cell.angle_alpha   90.00
_cell.angle_beta   90.00
_cell.angle_gamma   90.00
#
_symmetry.space_group_name_H-M   'P 1'
#
loop_
_entity.id
_entity.type
_entity.pdbx_description
1 polymer ?
#
loop_
_entity_poly.entity_id
_entity_poly.type
_entity_poly.pdbx_seq_one_letter_code
_entity_poly.pdbx_strand_id
1 'polypeptide(L)'
;MFRIKVDLPLLFGLLMLCAGSLLILWSAGGENPRIVMNQAIRMVVAMVGMMVIAQIRTDTLFRWSPYLYAVGLLMLVMVLVVGDVGKGAQRWLDLGVVRFQPSEAMKLAVPMMVAWVVTRKTLPPSPKNLIYATLVLFVPAFLILKQPDLGTTLLILMSGTLILFLAGFAWKYIGMLIAAGAVAAPVLYQFLHPYQQRRIQTLFDPWSDPLGGGYHTIQSMIAIGSGGAQGKGWMEGSQSQLDFIPERHTDFIFSVFSEELGFIGVLMLLTLYVGLTARGLYIAYYTKDTFSRLLAGSLSMTFFFYVFVNIGMVSGLLPVVGVPLPLISYGGTSMVTLMAGFGILMGIHNTRSLVSR
;
A
#
# COMPACT_ATOMS: atom_id res chain seq x y z
N MET A 1 -15.39 26.27 19.44
CA MET A 1 -14.11 26.43 18.75
C MET A 1 -13.75 25.07 18.10
N PHE A 2 -13.88 24.95 16.79
CA PHE A 2 -13.52 23.71 16.06
C PHE A 2 -12.00 23.51 16.18
N ARG A 3 -11.53 22.64 17.05
CA ARG A 3 -10.14 22.20 17.04
C ARG A 3 -9.94 21.23 15.87
N ILE A 4 -9.22 21.66 14.85
CA ILE A 4 -8.80 20.79 13.76
C ILE A 4 -7.95 19.66 14.35
N LYS A 5 -8.39 18.43 14.14
CA LYS A 5 -7.74 17.22 14.66
C LYS A 5 -6.57 16.86 13.76
N VAL A 6 -5.37 17.25 14.13
CA VAL A 6 -4.14 16.99 13.36
C VAL A 6 -3.05 16.47 14.29
N ASP A 7 -2.37 15.39 13.86
CA ASP A 7 -1.14 14.92 14.48
C ASP A 7 0.05 15.58 13.75
N LEU A 8 0.70 16.53 14.41
CA LEU A 8 1.77 17.33 13.81
C LEU A 8 2.98 16.47 13.34
N PRO A 9 3.48 15.49 14.13
CA PRO A 9 4.58 14.62 13.67
C PRO A 9 4.24 13.84 12.40
N LEU A 10 3.03 13.26 12.30
CA LEU A 10 2.58 12.59 11.08
C LEU A 10 2.47 13.57 9.91
N LEU A 11 1.84 14.73 10.14
CA LEU A 11 1.68 15.74 9.09
C LEU A 11 3.04 16.19 8.55
N PHE A 12 3.99 16.49 9.44
CA PHE A 12 5.34 16.90 9.03
C PHE A 12 6.06 15.85 8.20
N GLY A 13 6.05 14.58 8.64
CA GLY A 13 6.65 13.48 7.89
C GLY A 13 5.99 13.24 6.51
N LEU A 14 4.66 13.38 6.43
CA LEU A 14 3.94 13.28 5.16
C LEU A 14 4.28 14.43 4.21
N LEU A 15 4.41 15.65 4.72
CA LEU A 15 4.84 16.80 3.93
C LEU A 15 6.26 16.65 3.40
N MET A 16 7.17 16.11 4.20
CA MET A 16 8.54 15.78 3.76
C MET A 16 8.53 14.75 2.63
N LEU A 17 7.73 13.67 2.74
CA LEU A 17 7.59 12.69 1.66
C LEU A 17 7.00 13.31 0.39
N CYS A 18 5.96 14.15 0.52
CA CYS A 18 5.37 14.84 -0.62
C CYS A 18 6.37 15.78 -1.31
N ALA A 19 7.15 16.53 -0.54
CA ALA A 19 8.20 17.39 -1.10
C ALA A 19 9.28 16.58 -1.83
N GLY A 20 9.79 15.51 -1.19
CA GLY A 20 10.75 14.60 -1.81
C GLY A 20 10.21 13.93 -3.08
N SER A 21 8.90 13.58 -3.08
CA SER A 21 8.24 13.04 -4.28
C SER A 21 8.27 14.01 -5.46
N LEU A 22 7.93 15.28 -5.23
CA LEU A 22 7.94 16.28 -6.32
C LEU A 22 9.34 16.52 -6.88
N LEU A 23 10.36 16.52 -6.01
CA LEU A 23 11.76 16.67 -6.42
C LEU A 23 12.21 15.48 -7.29
N ILE A 24 11.99 14.26 -6.84
CA ILE A 24 12.44 13.08 -7.59
C ILE A 24 11.59 12.84 -8.85
N LEU A 25 10.29 13.20 -8.83
CA LEU A 25 9.44 13.12 -10.01
C LEU A 25 9.82 14.12 -11.10
N TRP A 26 10.38 15.26 -10.74
CA TRP A 26 10.94 16.19 -11.72
C TRP A 26 12.04 15.52 -12.55
N SER A 27 12.98 14.87 -11.89
CA SER A 27 14.05 14.11 -12.54
C SER A 27 13.52 12.87 -13.26
N ALA A 28 12.80 11.99 -12.57
CA ALA A 28 12.25 10.75 -13.14
C ALA A 28 11.27 11.00 -14.29
N GLY A 29 10.59 12.15 -14.31
CA GLY A 29 9.66 12.57 -15.35
C GLY A 29 10.30 13.21 -16.57
N GLY A 30 11.64 13.33 -16.60
CA GLY A 30 12.36 13.99 -17.73
C GLY A 30 12.01 15.47 -17.83
N GLU A 31 12.02 16.19 -16.70
CA GLU A 31 11.73 17.63 -16.59
C GLU A 31 10.33 18.04 -17.11
N ASN A 32 9.40 17.10 -17.12
CA ASN A 32 8.06 17.37 -17.63
C ASN A 32 7.19 18.05 -16.57
N PRO A 33 6.89 19.38 -16.69
CA PRO A 33 6.14 20.12 -15.68
C PRO A 33 4.71 19.61 -15.51
N ARG A 34 4.12 18.96 -16.55
CA ARG A 34 2.76 18.42 -16.48
C ARG A 34 2.67 17.24 -15.50
N ILE A 35 3.69 16.38 -15.47
CA ILE A 35 3.73 15.23 -14.54
C ILE A 35 3.76 15.74 -13.11
N VAL A 36 4.64 16.68 -12.80
CA VAL A 36 4.80 17.25 -11.46
C VAL A 36 3.57 18.03 -11.03
N MET A 37 3.01 18.86 -11.92
CA MET A 37 1.79 19.62 -11.65
C MET A 37 0.60 18.69 -11.35
N ASN A 38 0.38 17.66 -12.18
CA ASN A 38 -0.69 16.69 -11.96
C ASN A 38 -0.50 15.96 -10.63
N GLN A 39 0.73 15.61 -10.26
CA GLN A 39 1.02 14.98 -8.97
C GLN A 39 0.76 15.95 -7.81
N ALA A 40 1.19 17.20 -7.91
CA ALA A 40 0.95 18.23 -6.90
C ALA A 40 -0.56 18.44 -6.65
N ILE A 41 -1.36 18.52 -7.71
CA ILE A 41 -2.82 18.63 -7.60
C ILE A 41 -3.40 17.42 -6.87
N ARG A 42 -2.98 16.19 -7.24
CA ARG A 42 -3.43 14.95 -6.57
C ARG A 42 -3.02 14.93 -5.10
N MET A 43 -1.81 15.40 -4.77
CA MET A 43 -1.34 15.51 -3.38
C MET A 43 -2.21 16.47 -2.57
N VAL A 44 -2.54 17.63 -3.11
CA VAL A 44 -3.43 18.60 -2.44
C VAL A 44 -4.81 17.99 -2.21
N VAL A 45 -5.40 17.36 -3.22
CA VAL A 45 -6.71 16.68 -3.09
C VAL A 45 -6.65 15.56 -2.05
N ALA A 46 -5.61 14.73 -2.07
CA ALA A 46 -5.42 13.65 -1.11
C ALA A 46 -5.22 14.19 0.33
N MET A 47 -4.48 15.29 0.49
CA MET A 47 -4.25 15.94 1.78
C MET A 47 -5.54 16.58 2.34
N VAL A 48 -6.33 17.23 1.50
CA VAL A 48 -7.65 17.73 1.89
C VAL A 48 -8.56 16.56 2.33
N GLY A 49 -8.60 15.48 1.55
CA GLY A 49 -9.34 14.26 1.90
C GLY A 49 -8.89 13.68 3.25
N MET A 50 -7.58 13.60 3.49
CA MET A 50 -6.98 13.18 4.76
C MET A 50 -7.48 14.04 5.91
N MET A 51 -7.46 15.38 5.77
CA MET A 51 -7.90 16.31 6.80
C MET A 51 -9.39 16.17 7.09
N VAL A 52 -10.23 15.95 6.08
CA VAL A 52 -11.66 15.70 6.26
C VAL A 52 -11.88 14.38 7.02
N ILE A 53 -11.21 13.31 6.62
CA ILE A 53 -11.33 11.98 7.26
C ILE A 53 -10.84 12.05 8.71
N ALA A 54 -9.80 12.81 9.00
CA ALA A 54 -9.30 13.00 10.37
C ALA A 54 -10.32 13.61 11.34
N GLN A 55 -11.36 14.31 10.85
CA GLN A 55 -12.44 14.84 11.68
C GLN A 55 -13.52 13.79 12.01
N ILE A 56 -13.56 12.67 11.29
CA ILE A 56 -14.56 11.61 11.52
C ILE A 56 -14.28 10.90 12.85
N ARG A 57 -15.34 10.70 13.64
CA ARG A 57 -15.23 9.98 14.91
C ARG A 57 -15.05 8.48 14.66
N THR A 58 -14.26 7.83 15.50
CA THR A 58 -14.02 6.39 15.43
C THR A 58 -15.28 5.56 15.57
N ASP A 59 -16.26 5.98 16.39
CA ASP A 59 -17.58 5.36 16.49
C ASP A 59 -18.33 5.35 15.16
N THR A 60 -18.17 6.39 14.35
CA THR A 60 -18.78 6.49 13.02
C THR A 60 -18.11 5.52 12.06
N LEU A 61 -16.76 5.43 12.08
CA LEU A 61 -16.00 4.47 11.28
C LEU A 61 -16.40 3.03 11.62
N PHE A 62 -16.55 2.73 12.92
CA PHE A 62 -17.02 1.42 13.37
C PHE A 62 -18.40 1.06 12.78
N ARG A 63 -19.38 1.98 12.87
CA ARG A 63 -20.72 1.76 12.33
C ARG A 63 -20.75 1.66 10.81
N TRP A 64 -19.88 2.39 10.12
CA TRP A 64 -19.84 2.41 8.66
C TRP A 64 -19.04 1.26 8.06
N SER A 65 -18.22 0.56 8.84
CA SER A 65 -17.38 -0.55 8.36
C SER A 65 -18.14 -1.60 7.53
N PRO A 66 -19.33 -2.13 7.97
CA PRO A 66 -20.07 -3.10 7.17
C PRO A 66 -20.61 -2.53 5.86
N TYR A 67 -21.03 -1.26 5.86
CA TYR A 67 -21.58 -0.62 4.66
C TYR A 67 -20.49 -0.32 3.64
N LEU A 68 -19.35 0.21 4.09
CA LEU A 68 -18.19 0.47 3.22
C LEU A 68 -17.67 -0.83 2.60
N TYR A 69 -17.62 -1.90 3.39
CA TYR A 69 -17.23 -3.21 2.91
C TYR A 69 -18.21 -3.76 1.88
N ALA A 70 -19.53 -3.70 2.14
CA ALA A 70 -20.55 -4.18 1.23
C ALA A 70 -20.56 -3.40 -0.10
N VAL A 71 -20.46 -2.08 -0.05
CA VAL A 71 -20.36 -1.22 -1.24
C VAL A 71 -19.09 -1.53 -2.02
N GLY A 72 -17.95 -1.65 -1.35
CA GLY A 72 -16.68 -2.02 -2.00
C GLY A 72 -16.74 -3.40 -2.66
N LEU A 73 -17.36 -4.38 -2.00
CA LEU A 73 -17.54 -5.71 -2.56
C LEU A 73 -18.44 -5.68 -3.82
N LEU A 74 -19.55 -4.93 -3.77
CA LEU A 74 -20.41 -4.71 -4.92
C LEU A 74 -19.64 -4.10 -6.09
N MET A 75 -18.83 -3.07 -5.82
CA MET A 75 -18.00 -2.43 -6.85
C MET A 75 -16.95 -3.39 -7.43
N LEU A 76 -16.35 -4.29 -6.61
CA LEU A 76 -15.44 -5.32 -7.12
C LEU A 76 -16.15 -6.28 -8.08
N VAL A 77 -17.38 -6.68 -7.76
CA VAL A 77 -18.20 -7.52 -8.66
C VAL A 77 -18.55 -6.75 -9.94
N MET A 78 -18.91 -5.47 -9.82
CA MET A 78 -19.19 -4.63 -10.99
C MET A 78 -17.97 -4.53 -11.93
N VAL A 79 -16.76 -4.40 -11.41
CA VAL A 79 -15.53 -4.40 -12.24
C VAL A 79 -15.40 -5.68 -13.05
N LEU A 80 -15.76 -6.84 -12.50
CA LEU A 80 -15.67 -8.11 -13.23
C LEU A 80 -16.69 -8.22 -14.38
N VAL A 81 -17.79 -7.45 -14.32
CA VAL A 81 -18.86 -7.49 -15.33
C VAL A 81 -18.71 -6.38 -16.37
N VAL A 82 -18.45 -5.14 -15.93
CA VAL A 82 -18.47 -3.92 -16.77
C VAL A 82 -17.19 -3.07 -16.70
N GLY A 83 -16.13 -3.57 -16.07
CA GLY A 83 -14.91 -2.79 -15.89
C GLY A 83 -14.11 -2.61 -17.17
N ASP A 84 -13.39 -1.50 -17.25
CA ASP A 84 -12.47 -1.20 -18.34
C ASP A 84 -11.18 -2.03 -18.27
N VAL A 85 -10.74 -2.52 -19.44
CA VAL A 85 -9.48 -3.25 -19.58
C VAL A 85 -8.34 -2.24 -19.77
N GLY A 86 -7.50 -2.08 -18.76
CA GLY A 86 -6.29 -1.27 -18.81
C GLY A 86 -5.03 -2.11 -18.60
N LYS A 87 -4.02 -1.96 -19.45
CA LYS A 87 -2.76 -2.72 -19.38
C LYS A 87 -2.97 -4.25 -19.27
N GLY A 88 -3.98 -4.80 -19.98
CA GLY A 88 -4.28 -6.22 -20.03
C GLY A 88 -5.04 -6.78 -18.81
N ALA A 89 -5.56 -5.94 -17.93
CA ALA A 89 -6.34 -6.35 -16.77
C ALA A 89 -7.56 -5.43 -16.57
N GLN A 90 -8.69 -6.04 -16.19
CA GLN A 90 -9.95 -5.35 -15.94
C GLN A 90 -10.00 -4.94 -14.46
N ARG A 91 -9.66 -3.68 -14.15
CA ARG A 91 -9.49 -3.20 -12.77
C ARG A 91 -10.17 -1.87 -12.47
N TRP A 92 -10.62 -1.16 -13.50
CA TRP A 92 -11.08 0.22 -13.40
C TRP A 92 -12.58 0.31 -13.70
N LEU A 93 -13.25 1.17 -12.95
CA LEU A 93 -14.59 1.66 -13.28
C LEU A 93 -14.46 3.08 -13.82
N ASP A 94 -14.92 3.29 -15.05
CA ASP A 94 -15.05 4.62 -15.60
C ASP A 94 -16.39 5.21 -15.16
N LEU A 95 -16.32 6.25 -14.33
CA LEU A 95 -17.49 7.00 -13.85
C LEU A 95 -17.73 8.26 -14.71
N GLY A 96 -17.13 8.33 -15.90
CA GLY A 96 -17.23 9.44 -16.82
C GLY A 96 -16.28 10.61 -16.50
N VAL A 97 -16.24 11.06 -15.26
CA VAL A 97 -15.38 12.17 -14.81
C VAL A 97 -14.07 11.67 -14.19
N VAL A 98 -14.13 10.52 -13.51
CA VAL A 98 -13.00 9.95 -12.78
C VAL A 98 -12.95 8.44 -12.98
N ARG A 99 -11.77 7.91 -13.30
CA ARG A 99 -11.49 6.49 -13.26
C ARG A 99 -11.19 6.09 -11.82
N PHE A 100 -11.97 5.16 -11.30
CA PHE A 100 -11.87 4.68 -9.93
C PHE A 100 -11.52 3.19 -9.90
N GLN A 101 -10.60 2.80 -9.02
CA GLN A 101 -10.22 1.42 -8.78
C GLN A 101 -10.82 0.94 -7.44
N PRO A 102 -11.86 0.10 -7.45
CA PRO A 102 -12.54 -0.32 -6.21
C PRO A 102 -11.64 -1.07 -5.24
N SER A 103 -10.66 -1.81 -5.73
CA SER A 103 -9.68 -2.51 -4.88
C SER A 103 -8.86 -1.54 -4.01
N GLU A 104 -8.70 -0.27 -4.41
CA GLU A 104 -8.06 0.75 -3.57
C GLU A 104 -8.89 1.05 -2.32
N ALA A 105 -10.21 1.26 -2.46
CA ALA A 105 -11.09 1.46 -1.31
C ALA A 105 -11.14 0.23 -0.38
N MET A 106 -11.01 -0.98 -0.94
CA MET A 106 -11.00 -2.21 -0.15
C MET A 106 -9.77 -2.32 0.76
N LYS A 107 -8.66 -1.67 0.45
CA LYS A 107 -7.47 -1.62 1.33
C LYS A 107 -7.76 -0.94 2.67
N LEU A 108 -8.80 -0.10 2.74
CA LEU A 108 -9.29 0.49 3.99
C LEU A 108 -10.52 -0.27 4.52
N ALA A 109 -11.45 -0.62 3.65
CA ALA A 109 -12.71 -1.25 4.05
C ALA A 109 -12.52 -2.66 4.63
N VAL A 110 -11.57 -3.45 4.10
CA VAL A 110 -11.28 -4.80 4.62
C VAL A 110 -10.72 -4.76 6.03
N PRO A 111 -9.63 -4.04 6.35
CA PRO A 111 -9.16 -3.95 7.73
C PRO A 111 -10.22 -3.37 8.68
N MET A 112 -11.01 -2.38 8.25
CA MET A 112 -12.13 -1.87 9.06
C MET A 112 -13.15 -2.96 9.36
N MET A 113 -13.55 -3.76 8.36
CA MET A 113 -14.54 -4.82 8.53
C MET A 113 -14.01 -5.99 9.36
N VAL A 114 -12.75 -6.41 9.16
CA VAL A 114 -12.11 -7.46 9.97
C VAL A 114 -12.01 -7.00 11.43
N ALA A 115 -11.56 -5.76 11.69
CA ALA A 115 -11.52 -5.20 13.04
C ALA A 115 -12.93 -5.15 13.67
N TRP A 116 -13.95 -4.76 12.91
CA TRP A 116 -15.34 -4.75 13.36
C TRP A 116 -15.84 -6.14 13.75
N VAL A 117 -15.59 -7.18 12.96
CA VAL A 117 -15.99 -8.56 13.27
C VAL A 117 -15.33 -9.05 14.56
N VAL A 118 -14.03 -8.82 14.69
CA VAL A 118 -13.22 -9.33 15.81
C VAL A 118 -13.58 -8.62 17.12
N THR A 119 -13.91 -7.33 17.07
CA THR A 119 -14.15 -6.52 18.29
C THR A 119 -15.60 -6.55 18.78
N ARG A 120 -16.55 -7.18 18.06
CA ARG A 120 -17.94 -7.30 18.51
C ARG A 120 -18.11 -8.19 19.74
N LYS A 121 -17.12 -9.02 20.04
CA LYS A 121 -17.11 -9.92 21.21
C LYS A 121 -15.77 -9.77 21.94
N THR A 122 -15.66 -10.49 23.07
CA THR A 122 -14.44 -10.50 23.89
C THR A 122 -13.24 -11.04 23.12
N LEU A 123 -12.07 -10.44 23.33
CA LEU A 123 -10.79 -10.96 22.84
C LEU A 123 -10.20 -11.97 23.83
N PRO A 124 -9.51 -13.02 23.35
CA PRO A 124 -9.27 -13.39 21.97
C PRO A 124 -10.54 -13.88 21.25
N PRO A 125 -10.62 -13.73 19.89
CA PRO A 125 -11.82 -14.05 19.13
C PRO A 125 -12.15 -15.55 19.21
N SER A 126 -13.44 -15.87 19.33
CA SER A 126 -13.91 -17.26 19.29
C SER A 126 -13.65 -17.88 17.91
N PRO A 127 -13.55 -19.22 17.80
CA PRO A 127 -13.33 -19.90 16.51
C PRO A 127 -14.36 -19.53 15.44
N LYS A 128 -15.63 -19.29 15.83
CA LYS A 128 -16.69 -18.84 14.91
C LYS A 128 -16.39 -17.44 14.36
N ASN A 129 -16.01 -16.48 15.23
CA ASN A 129 -15.68 -15.13 14.79
C ASN A 129 -14.44 -15.12 13.90
N LEU A 130 -13.50 -16.03 14.13
CA LEU A 130 -12.34 -16.20 13.30
C LEU A 130 -12.72 -16.66 11.88
N ILE A 131 -13.60 -17.65 11.74
CA ILE A 131 -14.10 -18.10 10.43
C ILE A 131 -14.76 -16.92 9.69
N TYR A 132 -15.62 -16.14 10.37
CA TYR A 132 -16.21 -14.95 9.75
C TYR A 132 -15.19 -13.91 9.33
N ALA A 133 -14.19 -13.62 10.17
CA ALA A 133 -13.14 -12.67 9.84
C ALA A 133 -12.29 -13.16 8.66
N THR A 134 -12.02 -14.46 8.60
CA THR A 134 -11.32 -15.09 7.48
C THR A 134 -12.13 -15.00 6.19
N LEU A 135 -13.43 -15.28 6.21
CA LEU A 135 -14.31 -15.11 5.05
C LEU A 135 -14.35 -13.66 4.56
N VAL A 136 -14.49 -12.70 5.49
CA VAL A 136 -14.44 -11.26 5.18
C VAL A 136 -13.12 -10.87 4.51
N LEU A 137 -12.02 -11.51 4.87
CA LEU A 137 -10.71 -11.26 4.28
C LEU A 137 -10.55 -11.92 2.90
N PHE A 138 -10.93 -13.19 2.77
CA PHE A 138 -10.66 -13.96 1.56
C PHE A 138 -11.62 -13.69 0.41
N VAL A 139 -12.88 -13.30 0.66
CA VAL A 139 -13.86 -13.02 -0.41
C VAL A 139 -13.38 -11.86 -1.31
N PRO A 140 -13.05 -10.65 -0.81
CA PRO A 140 -12.54 -9.59 -1.68
C PRO A 140 -11.17 -9.94 -2.27
N ALA A 141 -10.28 -10.61 -1.52
CA ALA A 141 -8.98 -11.04 -2.03
C ALA A 141 -9.14 -11.96 -3.25
N PHE A 142 -10.08 -12.90 -3.22
CA PHE A 142 -10.37 -13.78 -4.35
C PHE A 142 -10.93 -13.03 -5.56
N LEU A 143 -11.84 -12.06 -5.35
CA LEU A 143 -12.36 -11.22 -6.44
C LEU A 143 -11.27 -10.39 -7.10
N ILE A 144 -10.35 -9.81 -6.30
CA ILE A 144 -9.22 -9.02 -6.80
C ILE A 144 -8.20 -9.92 -7.51
N LEU A 145 -7.99 -11.14 -7.03
CA LEU A 145 -7.14 -12.12 -7.70
C LEU A 145 -7.68 -12.46 -9.10
N LYS A 146 -9.00 -12.54 -9.27
CA LYS A 146 -9.64 -12.69 -10.59
C LYS A 146 -9.46 -11.49 -11.52
N GLN A 147 -9.18 -10.30 -10.97
CA GLN A 147 -8.86 -9.07 -11.73
C GLN A 147 -7.36 -8.97 -12.07
N PRO A 148 -6.65 -10.04 -12.11
CA PRO A 148 -5.20 -10.33 -12.04
C PRO A 148 -4.35 -9.24 -11.34
N ASP A 149 -4.75 -8.83 -10.13
CA ASP A 149 -4.04 -7.85 -9.29
C ASP A 149 -3.41 -8.52 -8.05
N LEU A 150 -2.25 -9.16 -8.25
CA LEU A 150 -1.51 -9.85 -7.19
C LEU A 150 -1.04 -8.90 -6.08
N GLY A 151 -0.55 -7.71 -6.46
CA GLY A 151 -0.02 -6.74 -5.50
C GLY A 151 -1.08 -6.29 -4.50
N THR A 152 -2.24 -5.88 -4.99
CA THR A 152 -3.35 -5.44 -4.13
C THR A 152 -3.93 -6.62 -3.34
N THR A 153 -4.03 -7.81 -3.92
CA THR A 153 -4.47 -9.03 -3.21
C THR A 153 -3.58 -9.30 -1.99
N LEU A 154 -2.25 -9.29 -2.19
CA LEU A 154 -1.28 -9.51 -1.12
C LEU A 154 -1.42 -8.49 0.00
N LEU A 155 -1.51 -7.19 -0.35
CA LEU A 155 -1.64 -6.11 0.63
C LEU A 155 -2.94 -6.21 1.45
N ILE A 156 -4.04 -6.58 0.84
CA ILE A 156 -5.32 -6.77 1.53
C ILE A 156 -5.24 -7.98 2.46
N LEU A 157 -4.69 -9.11 2.00
CA LEU A 157 -4.49 -10.28 2.85
C LEU A 157 -3.59 -9.97 4.04
N MET A 158 -2.51 -9.22 3.83
CA MET A 158 -1.63 -8.78 4.92
C MET A 158 -2.37 -7.89 5.91
N SER A 159 -3.12 -6.89 5.43
CA SER A 159 -3.81 -5.94 6.32
C SER A 159 -4.82 -6.62 7.25
N GLY A 160 -5.61 -7.56 6.72
CA GLY A 160 -6.58 -8.32 7.52
C GLY A 160 -5.91 -9.34 8.45
N THR A 161 -4.87 -10.04 7.98
CA THR A 161 -4.11 -10.99 8.80
C THR A 161 -3.41 -10.29 9.97
N LEU A 162 -2.89 -9.07 9.76
CA LEU A 162 -2.31 -8.25 10.82
C LEU A 162 -3.33 -7.96 11.93
N ILE A 163 -4.59 -7.68 11.59
CA ILE A 163 -5.64 -7.49 12.61
C ILE A 163 -5.88 -8.77 13.41
N LEU A 164 -5.95 -9.92 12.74
CA LEU A 164 -6.12 -11.21 13.41
C LEU A 164 -4.95 -11.49 14.36
N PHE A 165 -3.73 -11.20 13.91
CA PHE A 165 -2.53 -11.31 14.74
C PHE A 165 -2.57 -10.39 15.96
N LEU A 166 -2.85 -9.10 15.76
CA LEU A 166 -2.93 -8.10 16.83
C LEU A 166 -4.10 -8.36 17.79
N ALA A 167 -5.14 -9.05 17.36
CA ALA A 167 -6.28 -9.48 18.19
C ALA A 167 -5.96 -10.66 19.10
N GLY A 168 -4.73 -11.18 19.08
CA GLY A 168 -4.29 -12.27 19.94
C GLY A 168 -4.52 -13.66 19.34
N PHE A 169 -4.55 -13.75 18.01
CA PHE A 169 -4.62 -15.03 17.33
C PHE A 169 -3.36 -15.85 17.59
N ALA A 170 -3.53 -17.09 18.03
CA ALA A 170 -2.40 -17.92 18.44
C ALA A 170 -1.46 -18.22 17.26
N TRP A 171 -0.16 -18.05 17.47
CA TRP A 171 0.91 -18.29 16.49
C TRP A 171 0.80 -19.65 15.76
N LYS A 172 0.28 -20.67 16.45
CA LYS A 172 0.07 -22.00 15.85
C LYS A 172 -0.84 -21.99 14.62
N TYR A 173 -1.87 -21.14 14.61
CA TYR A 173 -2.79 -21.04 13.48
C TYR A 173 -2.21 -20.22 12.33
N ILE A 174 -1.42 -19.19 12.65
CA ILE A 174 -0.67 -18.44 11.63
C ILE A 174 0.34 -19.37 10.98
N GLY A 175 1.09 -20.15 11.77
CA GLY A 175 2.00 -21.18 11.26
C GLY A 175 1.28 -22.22 10.41
N MET A 176 0.10 -22.68 10.83
CA MET A 176 -0.73 -23.61 10.06
C MET A 176 -1.20 -23.00 8.73
N LEU A 177 -1.60 -21.72 8.72
CA LEU A 177 -2.01 -21.02 7.49
C LEU A 177 -0.84 -20.87 6.51
N ILE A 178 0.34 -20.50 7.02
CA ILE A 178 1.57 -20.39 6.22
C ILE A 178 1.95 -21.77 5.66
N ALA A 179 1.93 -22.82 6.49
CA ALA A 179 2.24 -24.18 6.07
C ALA A 179 1.24 -24.67 5.01
N ALA A 180 -0.06 -24.45 5.20
CA ALA A 180 -1.08 -24.78 4.22
C ALA A 180 -0.87 -24.02 2.90
N GLY A 181 -0.52 -22.75 2.96
CA GLY A 181 -0.17 -21.96 1.78
C GLY A 181 1.06 -22.48 1.06
N ALA A 182 2.11 -22.85 1.79
CA ALA A 182 3.33 -23.43 1.23
C ALA A 182 3.07 -24.79 0.54
N VAL A 183 2.25 -25.63 1.16
CA VAL A 183 1.84 -26.93 0.55
C VAL A 183 0.95 -26.72 -0.68
N ALA A 184 0.06 -25.72 -0.64
CA ALA A 184 -0.82 -25.40 -1.77
C ALA A 184 -0.08 -24.67 -2.91
N ALA A 185 1.03 -23.99 -2.65
CA ALA A 185 1.74 -23.16 -3.63
C ALA A 185 2.11 -23.89 -4.95
N PRO A 186 2.65 -25.14 -4.95
CA PRO A 186 2.96 -25.86 -6.18
C PRO A 186 1.72 -26.16 -7.03
N VAL A 187 0.60 -26.45 -6.37
CA VAL A 187 -0.68 -26.70 -7.04
C VAL A 187 -1.25 -25.38 -7.59
N LEU A 188 -1.26 -24.33 -6.78
CA LEU A 188 -1.74 -23.01 -7.18
C LEU A 188 -0.91 -22.43 -8.33
N TYR A 189 0.40 -22.69 -8.38
CA TYR A 189 1.27 -22.26 -9.45
C TYR A 189 0.77 -22.70 -10.84
N GLN A 190 0.19 -23.90 -10.95
CA GLN A 190 -0.33 -24.43 -12.21
C GLN A 190 -1.59 -23.71 -12.69
N PHE A 191 -2.32 -23.06 -11.78
CA PHE A 191 -3.52 -22.28 -12.09
C PHE A 191 -3.24 -20.78 -12.33
N LEU A 192 -2.00 -20.35 -12.19
CA LEU A 192 -1.60 -18.97 -12.48
C LEU A 192 -1.60 -18.71 -13.99
N HIS A 193 -1.96 -17.50 -14.38
CA HIS A 193 -1.82 -17.05 -15.76
C HIS A 193 -0.35 -17.06 -16.21
N PRO A 194 -0.04 -17.31 -17.51
CA PRO A 194 1.34 -17.39 -17.99
C PRO A 194 2.22 -16.21 -17.61
N TYR A 195 1.66 -14.98 -17.61
CA TYR A 195 2.41 -13.78 -17.20
C TYR A 195 2.77 -13.78 -15.70
N GLN A 196 1.93 -14.37 -14.84
CA GLN A 196 2.21 -14.50 -13.40
C GLN A 196 3.30 -15.55 -13.14
N GLN A 197 3.25 -16.68 -13.86
CA GLN A 197 4.28 -17.71 -13.81
C GLN A 197 5.64 -17.14 -14.26
N ARG A 198 5.66 -16.35 -15.36
CA ARG A 198 6.88 -15.66 -15.81
C ARG A 198 7.45 -14.73 -14.74
N ARG A 199 6.63 -13.98 -14.03
CA ARG A 199 7.09 -13.12 -12.92
C ARG A 199 7.78 -13.90 -11.81
N ILE A 200 7.27 -15.10 -11.48
CA ILE A 200 7.90 -15.97 -10.48
C ILE A 200 9.21 -16.56 -11.02
N GLN A 201 9.24 -17.00 -12.28
CA GLN A 201 10.48 -17.50 -12.90
C GLN A 201 11.55 -16.41 -12.96
N THR A 202 11.19 -15.22 -13.40
CA THR A 202 12.09 -14.06 -13.48
C THR A 202 12.63 -13.62 -12.11
N LEU A 203 11.91 -13.89 -11.02
CA LEU A 203 12.43 -13.64 -9.67
C LEU A 203 13.65 -14.49 -9.34
N PHE A 204 13.62 -15.80 -9.74
CA PHE A 204 14.74 -16.71 -9.44
C PHE A 204 15.90 -16.55 -10.41
N ASP A 205 15.63 -16.21 -11.66
CA ASP A 205 16.63 -15.98 -12.69
C ASP A 205 16.20 -14.84 -13.64
N PRO A 206 16.45 -13.56 -13.27
CA PRO A 206 16.17 -12.42 -14.15
C PRO A 206 16.97 -12.46 -15.46
N TRP A 207 18.13 -13.09 -15.44
CA TRP A 207 19.05 -13.16 -16.57
C TRP A 207 18.65 -14.21 -17.62
N SER A 208 17.71 -15.08 -17.33
CA SER A 208 17.16 -16.02 -18.32
C SER A 208 16.37 -15.33 -19.44
N ASP A 209 15.80 -14.15 -19.18
CA ASP A 209 15.06 -13.33 -20.16
C ASP A 209 15.42 -11.83 -19.97
N PRO A 210 16.67 -11.45 -20.32
CA PRO A 210 17.19 -10.11 -20.00
C PRO A 210 16.59 -8.99 -20.86
N LEU A 211 15.93 -9.29 -21.96
CA LEU A 211 15.25 -8.33 -22.83
C LEU A 211 13.72 -8.34 -22.67
N GLY A 212 13.18 -9.30 -21.94
CA GLY A 212 11.76 -9.44 -21.67
C GLY A 212 11.40 -9.23 -20.19
N GLY A 213 10.93 -10.31 -19.52
CA GLY A 213 10.45 -10.22 -18.12
C GLY A 213 11.50 -9.78 -17.10
N GLY A 214 12.78 -10.09 -17.32
CA GLY A 214 13.90 -9.73 -16.44
C GLY A 214 14.40 -8.29 -16.61
N TYR A 215 14.11 -7.65 -17.76
CA TYR A 215 14.67 -6.36 -18.11
C TYR A 215 14.47 -5.30 -17.01
N HIS A 216 13.25 -5.13 -16.54
CA HIS A 216 12.93 -4.14 -15.52
C HIS A 216 13.74 -4.34 -14.23
N THR A 217 13.84 -5.59 -13.75
CA THR A 217 14.56 -5.92 -12.53
C THR A 217 16.06 -5.72 -12.69
N ILE A 218 16.64 -6.13 -13.83
CA ILE A 218 18.06 -5.98 -14.11
C ILE A 218 18.45 -4.51 -14.18
N GLN A 219 17.72 -3.70 -14.95
CA GLN A 219 18.01 -2.26 -15.08
C GLN A 219 17.84 -1.52 -13.73
N SER A 220 16.86 -1.93 -12.96
CA SER A 220 16.63 -1.41 -11.62
C SER A 220 17.81 -1.73 -10.68
N MET A 221 18.30 -2.97 -10.65
CA MET A 221 19.44 -3.38 -9.84
C MET A 221 20.74 -2.65 -10.27
N ILE A 222 20.95 -2.47 -11.59
CA ILE A 222 22.08 -1.71 -12.12
C ILE A 222 22.01 -0.25 -11.64
N ALA A 223 20.85 0.39 -11.71
CA ALA A 223 20.65 1.76 -11.26
C ALA A 223 20.95 1.90 -9.76
N ILE A 224 20.36 1.05 -8.91
CA ILE A 224 20.58 1.05 -7.46
C ILE A 224 22.09 0.87 -7.16
N GLY A 225 22.72 -0.13 -7.79
CA GLY A 225 24.14 -0.43 -7.56
C GLY A 225 25.07 0.70 -8.03
N SER A 226 24.71 1.39 -9.11
CA SER A 226 25.49 2.48 -9.68
C SER A 226 25.48 3.78 -8.84
N GLY A 227 24.49 3.95 -7.95
CA GLY A 227 24.38 5.13 -7.09
C GLY A 227 25.44 5.19 -5.99
N GLY A 228 26.04 4.05 -5.59
CA GLY A 228 27.08 4.02 -4.55
C GLY A 228 26.63 4.65 -3.23
N ALA A 229 27.56 5.24 -2.49
CA ALA A 229 27.26 5.84 -1.19
C ALA A 229 26.58 7.22 -1.28
N GLN A 230 27.03 8.08 -2.18
CA GLN A 230 26.61 9.50 -2.26
C GLN A 230 25.63 9.79 -3.41
N GLY A 231 25.42 8.83 -4.30
CA GLY A 231 24.68 9.05 -5.54
C GLY A 231 25.51 9.66 -6.64
N LYS A 232 24.96 9.68 -7.85
CA LYS A 232 25.57 10.35 -9.01
C LYS A 232 25.32 11.87 -9.01
N GLY A 233 24.34 12.33 -8.27
CA GLY A 233 23.83 13.69 -8.29
C GLY A 233 22.40 13.76 -8.81
N TRP A 234 21.64 14.76 -8.34
CA TRP A 234 20.26 14.98 -8.78
C TRP A 234 20.23 15.32 -10.27
N MET A 235 19.41 14.59 -11.03
CA MET A 235 19.31 14.65 -12.50
C MET A 235 20.56 14.13 -13.25
N GLU A 236 21.52 13.49 -12.59
CA GLU A 236 22.71 12.92 -13.24
C GLU A 236 22.66 11.38 -13.31
N GLY A 237 21.50 10.78 -13.07
CA GLY A 237 21.28 9.35 -13.17
C GLY A 237 21.31 8.87 -14.62
N SER A 238 22.34 8.12 -15.02
CA SER A 238 22.49 7.65 -16.39
C SER A 238 21.41 6.64 -16.79
N GLN A 239 20.98 5.76 -15.89
CA GLN A 239 19.95 4.76 -16.18
C GLN A 239 18.55 5.39 -16.33
N SER A 240 18.26 6.43 -15.54
CA SER A 240 17.02 7.16 -15.61
C SER A 240 16.94 8.10 -16.81
N GLN A 241 18.01 8.84 -17.10
CA GLN A 241 18.03 9.85 -18.17
C GLN A 241 18.07 9.23 -19.58
N LEU A 242 18.66 8.05 -19.74
CA LEU A 242 18.73 7.33 -21.01
C LEU A 242 17.53 6.39 -21.25
N ASP A 243 16.46 6.52 -20.47
CA ASP A 243 15.21 5.73 -20.60
C ASP A 243 15.41 4.20 -20.47
N PHE A 244 16.49 3.74 -19.82
CA PHE A 244 16.71 2.31 -19.60
C PHE A 244 15.76 1.70 -18.57
N ILE A 245 15.17 2.52 -17.67
CA ILE A 245 14.22 2.06 -16.67
C ILE A 245 12.80 2.37 -17.14
N PRO A 246 12.04 1.35 -17.61
CA PRO A 246 10.64 1.53 -17.90
C PRO A 246 9.86 1.83 -16.63
N GLU A 247 8.74 2.57 -16.73
CA GLU A 247 7.89 2.95 -15.57
C GLU A 247 8.70 3.64 -14.43
N ARG A 248 9.78 4.38 -14.76
CA ARG A 248 10.69 5.05 -13.82
C ARG A 248 10.00 6.07 -12.89
N HIS A 249 8.88 6.62 -13.30
CA HIS A 249 8.10 7.57 -12.51
C HIS A 249 6.98 6.91 -11.68
N THR A 250 6.73 5.61 -11.86
CA THR A 250 5.71 4.85 -11.14
C THR A 250 6.34 3.81 -10.22
N ASP A 251 6.35 2.54 -10.60
CA ASP A 251 6.71 1.42 -9.72
C ASP A 251 8.22 1.36 -9.42
N PHE A 252 9.06 1.85 -10.35
CA PHE A 252 10.52 1.81 -10.25
C PHE A 252 11.18 3.15 -9.86
N ILE A 253 10.42 4.09 -9.31
CA ILE A 253 10.96 5.40 -8.91
C ILE A 253 12.07 5.29 -7.84
N PHE A 254 12.04 4.24 -7.02
CA PHE A 254 13.08 3.97 -6.04
C PHE A 254 14.46 3.73 -6.67
N SER A 255 14.52 3.16 -7.88
CA SER A 255 15.78 2.98 -8.61
C SER A 255 16.40 4.31 -8.99
N VAL A 256 15.57 5.25 -9.50
CA VAL A 256 16.01 6.62 -9.83
C VAL A 256 16.50 7.34 -8.57
N PHE A 257 15.69 7.26 -7.50
CA PHE A 257 16.05 7.83 -6.20
C PHE A 257 17.39 7.32 -5.69
N SER A 258 17.61 5.99 -5.79
CA SER A 258 18.84 5.35 -5.33
C SER A 258 20.04 5.68 -6.21
N GLU A 259 19.87 5.80 -7.52
CA GLU A 259 20.92 6.18 -8.46
C GLU A 259 21.39 7.62 -8.21
N GLU A 260 20.47 8.55 -8.02
CA GLU A 260 20.77 9.98 -7.90
C GLU A 260 21.26 10.37 -6.51
N LEU A 261 20.66 9.84 -5.43
CA LEU A 261 20.94 10.22 -4.05
C LEU A 261 21.77 9.19 -3.28
N GLY A 262 22.03 8.04 -3.88
CA GLY A 262 22.86 6.98 -3.31
C GLY A 262 22.33 6.38 -2.02
N PHE A 263 23.19 5.62 -1.33
CA PHE A 263 22.82 4.94 -0.09
C PHE A 263 22.42 5.91 1.04
N ILE A 264 23.06 7.09 1.12
CA ILE A 264 22.72 8.10 2.14
C ILE A 264 21.29 8.60 1.94
N GLY A 265 20.90 8.92 0.70
CA GLY A 265 19.54 9.32 0.38
C GLY A 265 18.52 8.21 0.71
N VAL A 266 18.84 6.96 0.34
CA VAL A 266 17.99 5.79 0.67
C VAL A 266 17.84 5.65 2.18
N LEU A 267 18.90 5.79 2.97
CA LEU A 267 18.82 5.69 4.43
C LEU A 267 17.94 6.79 5.03
N MET A 268 18.03 8.02 4.53
CA MET A 268 17.14 9.12 4.95
C MET A 268 15.67 8.82 4.64
N LEU A 269 15.38 8.32 3.43
CA LEU A 269 14.04 7.94 3.03
C LEU A 269 13.48 6.81 3.89
N LEU A 270 14.26 5.75 4.13
CA LEU A 270 13.87 4.63 4.98
C LEU A 270 13.63 5.08 6.43
N THR A 271 14.49 5.97 6.96
CA THR A 271 14.32 6.53 8.30
C THR A 271 12.99 7.28 8.41
N LEU A 272 12.61 8.04 7.39
CA LEU A 272 11.33 8.75 7.35
C LEU A 272 10.14 7.78 7.30
N TYR A 273 10.20 6.72 6.48
CA TYR A 273 9.17 5.69 6.42
C TYR A 273 9.02 4.93 7.75
N VAL A 274 10.14 4.55 8.37
CA VAL A 274 10.16 3.89 9.69
C VAL A 274 9.60 4.84 10.75
N GLY A 275 9.97 6.11 10.73
CA GLY A 275 9.46 7.14 11.63
C GLY A 275 7.94 7.30 11.55
N LEU A 276 7.37 7.37 10.34
CA LEU A 276 5.93 7.44 10.13
C LEU A 276 5.21 6.16 10.61
N THR A 277 5.79 4.99 10.30
CA THR A 277 5.26 3.70 10.79
C THR A 277 5.29 3.63 12.30
N ALA A 278 6.42 3.99 12.92
CA ALA A 278 6.58 4.00 14.37
C ALA A 278 5.59 4.96 15.04
N ARG A 279 5.36 6.15 14.44
CA ARG A 279 4.34 7.10 14.93
C ARG A 279 2.93 6.50 14.86
N GLY A 280 2.58 5.82 13.78
CA GLY A 280 1.29 5.13 13.66
C GLY A 280 1.13 4.00 14.69
N LEU A 281 2.17 3.19 14.91
CA LEU A 281 2.19 2.15 15.96
C LEU A 281 2.11 2.75 17.36
N TYR A 282 2.76 3.89 17.61
CA TYR A 282 2.63 4.64 18.85
C TYR A 282 1.17 5.05 19.10
N ILE A 283 0.46 5.54 18.08
CA ILE A 283 -0.96 5.87 18.17
C ILE A 283 -1.77 4.61 18.53
N ALA A 284 -1.51 3.49 17.83
CA ALA A 284 -2.18 2.22 18.09
C ALA A 284 -1.97 1.74 19.53
N TYR A 285 -0.72 1.75 20.01
CA TYR A 285 -0.36 1.26 21.37
C TYR A 285 -1.10 2.02 22.47
N TYR A 286 -1.19 3.32 22.35
CA TYR A 286 -1.82 4.15 23.36
C TYR A 286 -3.34 4.32 23.20
N THR A 287 -3.95 3.74 22.16
CA THR A 287 -5.41 3.81 21.95
C THR A 287 -6.13 2.81 22.87
N LYS A 288 -7.12 3.28 23.64
CA LYS A 288 -7.89 2.46 24.60
C LYS A 288 -8.96 1.61 23.91
N ASP A 289 -9.63 2.18 22.92
CA ASP A 289 -10.66 1.48 22.15
C ASP A 289 -10.05 0.38 21.28
N THR A 290 -10.57 -0.84 21.41
CA THR A 290 -9.99 -2.03 20.77
C THR A 290 -10.10 -1.99 19.26
N PHE A 291 -11.24 -1.54 18.70
CA PHE A 291 -11.40 -1.39 17.26
C PHE A 291 -10.37 -0.42 16.66
N SER A 292 -10.28 0.77 17.26
CA SER A 292 -9.35 1.80 16.85
C SER A 292 -7.90 1.37 16.98
N ARG A 293 -7.56 0.63 18.07
CA ARG A 293 -6.21 0.10 18.29
C ARG A 293 -5.80 -0.90 17.22
N LEU A 294 -6.66 -1.87 16.90
CA LEU A 294 -6.40 -2.88 15.88
C LEU A 294 -6.32 -2.27 14.49
N LEU A 295 -7.23 -1.34 14.18
CA LEU A 295 -7.24 -0.64 12.90
C LEU A 295 -5.98 0.22 12.72
N ALA A 296 -5.59 1.01 13.72
CA ALA A 296 -4.39 1.84 13.68
C ALA A 296 -3.12 0.99 13.52
N GLY A 297 -3.01 -0.12 14.24
CA GLY A 297 -1.89 -1.06 14.11
C GLY A 297 -1.81 -1.67 12.72
N SER A 298 -2.95 -2.12 12.18
CA SER A 298 -3.01 -2.69 10.83
C SER A 298 -2.65 -1.66 9.76
N LEU A 299 -3.22 -0.45 9.79
CA LEU A 299 -2.92 0.59 8.80
C LEU A 299 -1.43 0.98 8.81
N SER A 300 -0.84 1.11 10.00
CA SER A 300 0.58 1.46 10.15
C SER A 300 1.51 0.36 9.60
N MET A 301 1.22 -0.90 9.92
CA MET A 301 2.00 -2.02 9.41
C MET A 301 1.77 -2.26 7.93
N THR A 302 0.54 -2.04 7.42
CA THR A 302 0.26 -2.13 5.98
C THR A 302 1.07 -1.07 5.21
N PHE A 303 1.18 0.15 5.73
CA PHE A 303 2.04 1.17 5.14
C PHE A 303 3.52 0.73 5.09
N PHE A 304 4.04 0.14 6.17
CA PHE A 304 5.38 -0.45 6.19
C PHE A 304 5.55 -1.53 5.11
N PHE A 305 4.58 -2.45 4.99
CA PHE A 305 4.64 -3.51 3.99
C PHE A 305 4.54 -2.99 2.55
N TYR A 306 3.82 -1.91 2.31
CA TYR A 306 3.86 -1.24 1.01
C TYR A 306 5.28 -0.82 0.62
N VAL A 307 5.99 -0.19 1.55
CA VAL A 307 7.39 0.22 1.34
C VAL A 307 8.28 -1.01 1.13
N PHE A 308 8.14 -2.02 2.00
CA PHE A 308 8.92 -3.25 1.93
C PHE A 308 8.72 -4.00 0.61
N VAL A 309 7.46 -4.14 0.16
CA VAL A 309 7.14 -4.83 -1.10
C VAL A 309 7.68 -4.06 -2.31
N ASN A 310 7.51 -2.73 -2.36
CA ASN A 310 8.05 -1.94 -3.46
C ASN A 310 9.58 -2.02 -3.52
N ILE A 311 10.28 -1.74 -2.42
CA ILE A 311 11.74 -1.78 -2.38
C ILE A 311 12.24 -3.19 -2.67
N GLY A 312 11.59 -4.21 -2.10
CA GLY A 312 11.94 -5.62 -2.33
C GLY A 312 11.79 -6.05 -3.79
N MET A 313 10.73 -5.59 -4.49
CA MET A 313 10.57 -5.92 -5.91
C MET A 313 11.56 -5.16 -6.79
N VAL A 314 11.85 -3.90 -6.47
CA VAL A 314 12.77 -3.05 -7.24
C VAL A 314 14.22 -3.50 -7.06
N SER A 315 14.57 -4.03 -5.88
CA SER A 315 15.90 -4.61 -5.61
C SER A 315 16.04 -6.08 -6.00
N GLY A 316 15.01 -6.70 -6.61
CA GLY A 316 15.05 -8.10 -7.06
C GLY A 316 14.89 -9.14 -5.94
N LEU A 317 14.51 -8.75 -4.72
CA LEU A 317 14.22 -9.66 -3.61
C LEU A 317 12.80 -10.26 -3.67
N LEU A 318 11.87 -9.56 -4.32
CA LEU A 318 10.48 -9.97 -4.48
C LEU A 318 10.08 -9.90 -5.96
N PRO A 319 9.08 -10.71 -6.40
CA PRO A 319 8.61 -10.64 -7.77
C PRO A 319 7.98 -9.27 -8.06
N VAL A 320 8.08 -8.81 -9.30
CA VAL A 320 7.49 -7.53 -9.73
C VAL A 320 5.97 -7.66 -9.72
N VAL A 321 5.32 -7.05 -8.73
CA VAL A 321 3.85 -7.09 -8.53
C VAL A 321 3.13 -5.79 -8.87
N GLY A 322 3.87 -4.72 -9.21
CA GLY A 322 3.29 -3.45 -9.59
C GLY A 322 2.69 -2.68 -8.41
N VAL A 323 3.40 -2.62 -7.30
CA VAL A 323 3.02 -1.84 -6.12
C VAL A 323 3.85 -0.56 -6.09
N PRO A 324 3.23 0.64 -6.19
CA PRO A 324 3.98 1.89 -6.19
C PRO A 324 4.59 2.19 -4.81
N LEU A 325 5.70 2.93 -4.79
CA LEU A 325 6.30 3.39 -3.53
C LEU A 325 5.40 4.45 -2.88
N PRO A 326 4.97 4.24 -1.61
CA PRO A 326 4.03 5.11 -0.93
C PRO A 326 4.40 6.59 -0.97
N LEU A 327 3.50 7.43 -1.47
CA LEU A 327 3.60 8.89 -1.52
C LEU A 327 4.77 9.46 -2.35
N ILE A 328 5.66 8.61 -2.88
CA ILE A 328 6.77 9.01 -3.75
C ILE A 328 6.43 8.75 -5.22
N SER A 329 5.90 7.57 -5.55
CA SER A 329 5.53 7.20 -6.92
C SER A 329 4.44 8.10 -7.50
N TYR A 330 4.51 8.32 -8.81
CA TYR A 330 3.42 8.93 -9.54
C TYR A 330 2.18 8.05 -9.49
N GLY A 331 1.09 8.57 -8.92
CA GLY A 331 -0.16 7.83 -8.80
C GLY A 331 -1.24 8.67 -8.14
N GLY A 332 -2.51 8.42 -8.49
CA GLY A 332 -3.64 9.17 -7.95
C GLY A 332 -4.41 8.40 -6.88
N THR A 333 -5.00 7.27 -7.26
CA THR A 333 -5.90 6.50 -6.38
C THR A 333 -5.20 5.92 -5.17
N SER A 334 -4.03 5.34 -5.34
CA SER A 334 -3.22 4.79 -4.25
C SER A 334 -2.81 5.87 -3.23
N MET A 335 -2.43 7.06 -3.71
CA MET A 335 -2.10 8.19 -2.85
C MET A 335 -3.29 8.63 -2.00
N VAL A 336 -4.47 8.79 -2.61
CA VAL A 336 -5.70 9.18 -1.91
C VAL A 336 -6.05 8.16 -0.83
N THR A 337 -5.93 6.86 -1.12
CA THR A 337 -6.20 5.78 -0.17
C THR A 337 -5.22 5.78 1.00
N LEU A 338 -3.92 5.94 0.74
CA LEU A 338 -2.90 6.02 1.78
C LEU A 338 -3.11 7.25 2.68
N MET A 339 -3.35 8.41 2.08
CA MET A 339 -3.66 9.63 2.84
C MET A 339 -4.95 9.50 3.65
N ALA A 340 -5.98 8.83 3.12
CA ALA A 340 -7.19 8.50 3.87
C ALA A 340 -6.88 7.63 5.09
N GLY A 341 -6.00 6.64 4.96
CA GLY A 341 -5.49 5.82 6.07
C GLY A 341 -4.80 6.66 7.15
N PHE A 342 -3.95 7.62 6.75
CA PHE A 342 -3.34 8.56 7.70
C PHE A 342 -4.37 9.51 8.33
N GLY A 343 -5.42 9.89 7.61
CA GLY A 343 -6.55 10.63 8.16
C GLY A 343 -7.25 9.84 9.28
N ILE A 344 -7.49 8.55 9.07
CA ILE A 344 -8.04 7.66 10.12
C ILE A 344 -7.11 7.62 11.34
N LEU A 345 -5.79 7.45 11.14
CA LEU A 345 -4.81 7.46 12.23
C LEU A 345 -4.84 8.76 13.04
N MET A 346 -4.89 9.91 12.37
CA MET A 346 -5.01 11.22 13.03
C MET A 346 -6.33 11.35 13.81
N GLY A 347 -7.44 10.87 13.25
CA GLY A 347 -8.75 10.84 13.90
C GLY A 347 -8.73 10.00 15.18
N ILE A 348 -8.09 8.82 15.15
CA ILE A 348 -7.91 7.93 16.30
C ILE A 348 -7.08 8.62 17.39
N HIS A 349 -5.95 9.24 17.03
CA HIS A 349 -5.09 9.94 17.98
C HIS A 349 -5.84 11.03 18.75
N ASN A 350 -6.64 11.81 18.08
CA ASN A 350 -7.35 12.93 18.66
C ASN A 350 -8.56 12.56 19.53
N THR A 351 -9.20 11.42 19.25
CA THR A 351 -10.29 10.89 20.11
C THR A 351 -9.76 10.54 21.49
N ARG A 352 -8.50 10.12 21.60
CA ARG A 352 -7.80 9.84 22.86
C ARG A 352 -7.69 11.09 23.76
N SER A 353 -7.36 12.26 23.18
CA SER A 353 -7.13 13.48 23.96
C SER A 353 -8.39 14.03 24.62
N LEU A 354 -9.58 13.63 24.16
CA LEU A 354 -10.86 14.06 24.71
C LEU A 354 -11.33 13.20 25.90
N VAL A 355 -10.83 11.97 26.01
CA VAL A 355 -11.19 11.01 27.08
C VAL A 355 -10.23 11.09 28.27
N SER A 356 -9.10 11.75 28.13
CA SER A 356 -8.07 11.90 29.18
C SER A 356 -8.15 13.21 29.97
N ARG A 357 -9.26 13.97 29.84
CA ARG A 357 -9.55 15.17 30.66
C ARG A 357 -10.69 14.94 31.62
#